data_7ec7b2ea14fa768776cd9bd589ad49bc
#
_entry.id   7ec7b2ea14fa768776cd9bd589ad49bc
#
_cell.length_a   1.000
_cell.length_b   1.000
_cell.length_c   1.000
_cell.angle_alpha   90.00
_cell.angle_beta   90.00
_cell.angle_gamma   90.00
#
_symmetry.space_group_name_H-M   'P 1'
#
loop_
_entity.id
_entity.type
_entity.pdbx_description
1 polymer ?
#
loop_
_entity_poly.entity_id
_entity_poly.type
_entity_poly.pdbx_seq_one_letter_code
_entity_poly.pdbx_strand_id
1 'polypeptide(L)'
;MVIETTRFGEIEVSEESVLHMADGMLGFQSCKWFVLLEDEPGTPFKWLQAVDDPALAFIVVNPIQFFPEYEIELADDDAESIGLQDPSDAELVTTVTVEKDGDRVTTNLLGPVVINSRNLQAKQVVLQDDRYGTKHVIGAKAGTDATLDAARAA
;
A
#
# COMPACT_ATOMS: atom_id res chain seq x y z
N MET A 1 -1.26 -9.14 -19.20
CA MET A 1 -1.92 -7.91 -19.68
C MET A 1 -0.94 -6.73 -19.61
N VAL A 2 -1.14 -5.76 -20.45
CA VAL A 2 -0.30 -4.56 -20.49
C VAL A 2 -1.06 -3.43 -19.81
N ILE A 3 -0.40 -2.71 -18.92
CA ILE A 3 -0.96 -1.50 -18.32
C ILE A 3 -0.04 -0.31 -18.61
N GLU A 4 -0.64 0.86 -18.63
CA GLU A 4 0.11 2.10 -18.80
C GLU A 4 0.31 2.77 -17.46
N THR A 5 1.53 3.23 -17.19
CA THR A 5 1.86 3.97 -15.98
C THR A 5 2.66 5.20 -16.33
N THR A 6 2.40 6.28 -15.62
CA THR A 6 3.18 7.51 -15.79
C THR A 6 4.62 7.31 -15.32
N ARG A 7 4.81 6.50 -14.28
CA ARG A 7 6.11 6.32 -13.64
C ARG A 7 7.00 5.31 -14.35
N PHE A 8 6.43 4.18 -14.75
CA PHE A 8 7.19 3.06 -15.32
C PHE A 8 6.93 2.87 -16.82
N GLY A 9 6.13 3.74 -17.43
CA GLY A 9 5.72 3.59 -18.80
C GLY A 9 4.75 2.42 -18.97
N GLU A 10 4.80 1.80 -20.11
CA GLU A 10 4.00 0.62 -20.43
C GLU A 10 4.68 -0.61 -19.83
N ILE A 11 3.96 -1.35 -19.01
CA ILE A 11 4.48 -2.54 -18.36
C ILE A 11 3.54 -3.72 -18.55
N GLU A 12 4.10 -4.91 -18.54
CA GLU A 12 3.31 -6.13 -18.58
C GLU A 12 3.17 -6.70 -17.19
N VAL A 13 1.93 -7.00 -16.78
CA VAL A 13 1.62 -7.61 -15.49
C VAL A 13 0.75 -8.85 -15.72
N SER A 14 0.86 -9.80 -14.79
CA SER A 14 -0.02 -10.96 -14.79
C SER A 14 -1.42 -10.55 -14.35
N GLU A 15 -2.44 -11.02 -15.07
CA GLU A 15 -3.83 -10.81 -14.64
C GLU A 15 -4.09 -11.39 -13.25
N GLU A 16 -3.35 -12.42 -12.88
CA GLU A 16 -3.46 -13.07 -11.57
C GLU A 16 -2.85 -12.25 -10.44
N SER A 17 -2.14 -11.16 -10.75
CA SER A 17 -1.56 -10.27 -9.75
C SER A 17 -2.39 -9.02 -9.50
N VAL A 18 -3.50 -8.84 -10.19
CA VAL A 18 -4.31 -7.63 -10.08
C VAL A 18 -5.21 -7.71 -8.84
N LEU A 19 -5.10 -6.69 -8.00
CA LEU A 19 -5.91 -6.55 -6.80
C LEU A 19 -7.22 -5.86 -7.15
N HIS A 20 -8.31 -6.34 -6.59
CA HIS A 20 -9.61 -5.69 -6.72
C HIS A 20 -9.98 -5.01 -5.41
N MET A 21 -10.15 -3.71 -5.45
CA MET A 21 -10.58 -2.89 -4.32
C MET A 21 -11.96 -2.33 -4.63
N ALA A 22 -13.01 -3.02 -4.19
CA ALA A 22 -14.39 -2.65 -4.52
C ALA A 22 -14.73 -1.21 -4.10
N ASP A 23 -14.16 -0.74 -3.00
CA ASP A 23 -14.37 0.61 -2.49
C ASP A 23 -13.29 1.60 -2.91
N GLY A 24 -12.27 1.15 -3.63
CA GLY A 24 -11.12 1.97 -3.99
C GLY A 24 -10.29 2.36 -2.77
N MET A 25 -9.35 3.28 -2.98
CA MET A 25 -8.61 3.90 -1.89
C MET A 25 -9.35 5.12 -1.39
N LEU A 26 -9.18 5.44 -0.10
CA LEU A 26 -9.78 6.64 0.49
C LEU A 26 -9.35 7.88 -0.30
N GLY A 27 -10.32 8.64 -0.78
CA GLY A 27 -10.09 9.80 -1.64
C GLY A 27 -9.95 9.48 -3.12
N PHE A 28 -9.89 8.18 -3.49
CA PHE A 28 -9.69 7.75 -4.89
C PHE A 28 -10.58 6.56 -5.21
N GLN A 29 -11.86 6.72 -4.96
CA GLN A 29 -12.83 5.61 -5.00
C GLN A 29 -13.23 5.19 -6.42
N SER A 30 -12.85 5.98 -7.42
CA SER A 30 -13.15 5.64 -8.81
C SER A 30 -12.24 4.55 -9.39
N CYS A 31 -11.06 4.36 -8.80
CA CYS A 31 -10.13 3.31 -9.23
C CYS A 31 -10.34 2.06 -8.38
N LYS A 32 -10.61 0.94 -9.05
CA LYS A 32 -10.97 -0.31 -8.39
C LYS A 32 -9.91 -1.40 -8.55
N TRP A 33 -8.99 -1.24 -9.47
CA TRP A 33 -8.02 -2.27 -9.85
C TRP A 33 -6.61 -1.72 -9.67
N PHE A 34 -5.78 -2.49 -8.98
CA PHE A 34 -4.42 -2.09 -8.65
C PHE A 34 -3.44 -3.25 -8.81
N VAL A 35 -2.18 -2.93 -8.99
CA VAL A 35 -1.09 -3.92 -8.95
C VAL A 35 -0.01 -3.43 -8.00
N LEU A 36 0.67 -4.36 -7.33
CA LEU A 36 1.85 -4.05 -6.54
C LEU A 36 3.09 -4.23 -7.41
N LEU A 37 3.92 -3.20 -7.48
CA LEU A 37 5.12 -3.19 -8.29
C LEU A 37 6.34 -2.93 -7.43
N GLU A 38 7.42 -3.66 -7.70
CA GLU A 38 8.73 -3.40 -7.11
C GLU A 38 9.53 -2.54 -8.06
N ASP A 39 10.00 -1.39 -7.60
CA ASP A 39 10.87 -0.52 -8.38
C ASP A 39 12.32 -1.00 -8.27
N GLU A 40 12.79 -1.16 -7.03
CA GLU A 40 14.15 -1.66 -6.76
C GLU A 40 14.08 -2.90 -5.86
N PRO A 41 14.56 -4.06 -6.34
CA PRO A 41 14.60 -5.25 -5.50
C PRO A 41 15.45 -5.03 -4.24
N GLY A 42 14.97 -5.57 -3.13
CA GLY A 42 15.69 -5.46 -1.85
C GLY A 42 15.35 -4.25 -1.02
N THR A 43 14.52 -3.32 -1.53
CA THR A 43 14.00 -2.21 -0.72
C THR A 43 12.65 -2.58 -0.12
N PRO A 44 12.28 -2.00 1.03
CA PRO A 44 10.96 -2.26 1.62
C PRO A 44 9.81 -1.56 0.91
N PHE A 45 10.10 -0.67 -0.04
CA PHE A 45 9.10 0.15 -0.70
C PHE A 45 8.59 -0.52 -1.97
N LYS A 46 7.27 -0.47 -2.14
CA LYS A 46 6.58 -0.93 -3.35
C LYS A 46 5.65 0.16 -3.83
N TRP A 47 5.15 -0.01 -5.03
CA TRP A 47 4.16 0.89 -5.61
C TRP A 47 2.83 0.16 -5.75
N LEU A 48 1.78 0.78 -5.26
CA LEU A 48 0.41 0.33 -5.51
C LEU A 48 -0.11 1.18 -6.67
N GLN A 49 -0.03 0.62 -7.87
CA GLN A 49 -0.34 1.31 -9.10
C GLN A 49 -1.78 1.02 -9.52
N ALA A 50 -2.55 2.07 -9.79
CA ALA A 50 -3.88 1.90 -10.36
C ALA A 50 -3.79 1.42 -11.81
N VAL A 51 -4.61 0.44 -12.15
CA VAL A 51 -4.71 -0.05 -13.52
C VAL A 51 -5.55 0.92 -14.36
N ASP A 52 -6.54 1.55 -13.73
CA ASP A 52 -7.51 2.43 -14.40
C ASP A 52 -7.00 3.85 -14.62
N ASP A 53 -5.93 4.25 -13.93
CA ASP A 53 -5.39 5.60 -14.01
C ASP A 53 -3.87 5.53 -14.01
N PRO A 54 -3.21 5.80 -15.15
CA PRO A 54 -1.75 5.70 -15.24
C PRO A 54 -0.99 6.60 -14.26
N ALA A 55 -1.58 7.72 -13.87
CA ALA A 55 -0.92 8.70 -13.00
C ALA A 55 -1.10 8.38 -11.51
N LEU A 56 -2.01 7.47 -11.16
CA LEU A 56 -2.31 7.19 -9.76
C LEU A 56 -1.50 6.01 -9.24
N ALA A 57 -0.59 6.29 -8.34
CA ALA A 57 0.20 5.27 -7.65
C ALA A 57 0.51 5.73 -6.23
N PHE A 58 0.52 4.78 -5.31
CA PHE A 58 0.86 5.03 -3.91
C PHE A 58 2.14 4.27 -3.57
N ILE A 59 3.03 4.91 -2.83
CA ILE A 59 4.14 4.19 -2.22
C ILE A 59 3.57 3.46 -1.02
N VAL A 60 3.90 2.18 -0.88
CA VAL A 60 3.43 1.36 0.24
C VAL A 60 4.58 0.54 0.82
N VAL A 61 4.40 0.16 2.08
CA VAL A 61 5.34 -0.73 2.79
C VAL A 61 4.54 -1.79 3.53
N ASN A 62 5.21 -2.88 3.88
CA ASN A 62 4.68 -3.82 4.87
C ASN A 62 4.97 -3.21 6.25
N PRO A 63 3.94 -2.80 7.01
CA PRO A 63 4.16 -2.06 8.25
C PRO A 63 4.88 -2.89 9.32
N ILE A 64 4.77 -4.21 9.28
CA ILE A 64 5.41 -5.08 10.27
C ILE A 64 6.93 -5.02 10.17
N GLN A 65 7.47 -4.70 9.00
CA GLN A 65 8.93 -4.53 8.84
C GLN A 65 9.48 -3.36 9.65
N PHE A 66 8.66 -2.35 9.90
CA PHE A 66 9.05 -1.16 10.68
C PHE A 66 8.49 -1.19 12.10
N PHE A 67 7.34 -1.82 12.28
CA PHE A 67 6.65 -1.89 13.56
C PHE A 67 6.25 -3.35 13.82
N PRO A 68 7.18 -4.17 14.33
CA PRO A 68 6.93 -5.61 14.50
C PRO A 68 5.73 -5.94 15.39
N GLU A 69 5.33 -5.00 16.26
CA GLU A 69 4.20 -5.20 17.16
C GLU A 69 2.88 -4.68 16.57
N TYR A 70 2.93 -4.16 15.34
CA TYR A 70 1.71 -3.67 14.70
C TYR A 70 0.72 -4.81 14.50
N GLU A 71 -0.47 -4.61 15.02
CA GLU A 71 -1.56 -5.55 14.83
C GLU A 71 -2.87 -4.79 14.69
N ILE A 72 -3.79 -5.35 13.95
CA ILE A 72 -5.09 -4.73 13.74
C ILE A 72 -6.21 -5.69 14.13
N GLU A 73 -7.34 -5.11 14.53
CA GLU A 73 -8.59 -5.83 14.62
C GLU A 73 -9.41 -5.49 13.40
N LEU A 74 -9.70 -6.48 12.57
CA LEU A 74 -10.50 -6.30 11.38
C LEU A 74 -11.95 -6.58 11.74
N ALA A 75 -12.83 -5.62 11.48
CA ALA A 75 -14.26 -5.82 11.70
C ALA A 75 -14.79 -6.97 10.82
N ASP A 76 -15.76 -7.70 11.32
CA ASP A 76 -16.33 -8.85 10.60
C ASP A 76 -16.86 -8.44 9.23
N ASP A 77 -17.50 -7.29 9.12
CA ASP A 77 -18.03 -6.78 7.85
C ASP A 77 -16.91 -6.53 6.83
N ASP A 78 -15.77 -6.01 7.30
CA ASP A 78 -14.63 -5.76 6.44
C ASP A 78 -14.01 -7.07 5.97
N ALA A 79 -13.87 -8.04 6.86
CA ALA A 79 -13.36 -9.36 6.50
C ALA A 79 -14.27 -10.05 5.48
N GLU A 80 -15.57 -10.01 5.69
CA GLU A 80 -16.54 -10.59 4.77
C GLU A 80 -16.48 -9.93 3.39
N SER A 81 -16.31 -8.62 3.34
CA SER A 81 -16.30 -7.87 2.07
C SER A 81 -15.17 -8.31 1.13
N ILE A 82 -14.09 -8.85 1.67
CA ILE A 82 -12.97 -9.36 0.88
C ILE A 82 -12.85 -10.88 0.96
N GLY A 83 -13.86 -11.56 1.52
CA GLY A 83 -13.88 -13.02 1.61
C GLY A 83 -12.80 -13.60 2.50
N LEU A 84 -12.30 -12.84 3.46
CA LEU A 84 -11.22 -13.27 4.36
C LEU A 84 -11.77 -14.17 5.44
N GLN A 85 -11.36 -15.44 5.44
CA GLN A 85 -11.79 -16.43 6.41
C GLN A 85 -10.71 -16.78 7.43
N ASP A 86 -9.46 -16.75 6.99
CA ASP A 86 -8.31 -17.07 7.83
C ASP A 86 -7.40 -15.85 7.94
N PRO A 87 -7.15 -15.34 9.16
CA PRO A 87 -6.27 -14.19 9.34
C PRO A 87 -4.87 -14.37 8.74
N SER A 88 -4.39 -15.60 8.62
CA SER A 88 -3.07 -15.87 8.02
C SER A 88 -3.03 -15.60 6.51
N ASP A 89 -4.18 -15.48 5.86
CA ASP A 89 -4.26 -15.12 4.44
C ASP A 89 -4.21 -13.61 4.21
N ALA A 90 -4.28 -12.82 5.28
CA ALA A 90 -4.26 -11.36 5.17
C ALA A 90 -2.84 -10.84 5.05
N GLU A 91 -2.63 -9.98 4.07
CA GLU A 91 -1.41 -9.18 3.94
C GLU A 91 -1.76 -7.73 4.18
N LEU A 92 -0.87 -7.01 4.85
CA LEU A 92 -1.08 -5.60 5.15
C LEU A 92 -0.05 -4.76 4.41
N VAL A 93 -0.51 -3.67 3.82
CA VAL A 93 0.37 -2.61 3.34
C VAL A 93 -0.17 -1.27 3.84
N THR A 94 0.74 -0.34 4.07
CA THR A 94 0.37 1.01 4.49
C THR A 94 1.01 2.02 3.56
N THR A 95 0.30 3.10 3.30
CA THR A 95 0.79 4.15 2.41
C THR A 95 1.88 4.97 3.08
N VAL A 96 2.82 5.43 2.26
CA VAL A 96 3.99 6.19 2.69
C VAL A 96 3.89 7.61 2.16
N THR A 97 4.22 8.56 3.02
CA THR A 97 4.34 9.96 2.64
C THR A 97 5.78 10.41 2.87
N VAL A 98 6.36 11.04 1.86
CA VAL A 98 7.65 11.70 1.97
C VAL A 98 7.36 13.18 2.22
N GLU A 99 7.84 13.70 3.36
CA GLU A 99 7.65 15.11 3.70
C GLU A 99 8.28 16.00 2.65
N LYS A 100 7.72 17.21 2.48
CA LYS A 100 8.08 18.14 1.42
C LYS A 100 9.58 18.45 1.35
N ASP A 101 10.23 18.56 2.52
CA ASP A 101 11.66 18.83 2.62
C ASP A 101 12.49 17.54 2.60
N GLY A 102 11.84 16.39 2.57
CA GLY A 102 12.51 15.10 2.56
C GLY A 102 13.12 14.67 3.87
N ASP A 103 12.87 15.42 4.95
CA ASP A 103 13.46 15.12 6.25
C ASP A 103 12.81 13.92 6.94
N ARG A 104 11.57 13.62 6.61
CA ARG A 104 10.83 12.55 7.25
C ARG A 104 10.08 11.72 6.21
N VAL A 105 10.09 10.44 6.45
CA VAL A 105 9.25 9.48 5.73
C VAL A 105 8.29 8.86 6.74
N THR A 106 7.01 8.93 6.48
CA THR A 106 5.99 8.45 7.39
C THR A 106 5.07 7.46 6.72
N THR A 107 4.44 6.61 7.52
CA THR A 107 3.44 5.68 7.02
C THR A 107 2.14 5.81 7.82
N ASN A 108 1.04 5.53 7.14
CA ASN A 108 -0.30 5.62 7.73
C ASN A 108 -0.69 4.29 8.35
N LEU A 109 -0.50 4.16 9.67
CA LEU A 109 -0.89 2.96 10.41
C LEU A 109 -2.36 2.94 10.76
N LEU A 110 -3.06 4.08 10.65
CA LEU A 110 -4.49 4.17 10.94
C LEU A 110 -5.35 3.65 9.80
N GLY A 111 -4.86 3.70 8.57
CA GLY A 111 -5.62 3.32 7.38
C GLY A 111 -4.95 2.24 6.55
N PRO A 112 -4.67 1.05 7.10
CA PRO A 112 -3.99 0.01 6.33
C PRO A 112 -4.86 -0.53 5.21
N VAL A 113 -4.19 -1.03 4.16
CA VAL A 113 -4.84 -1.82 3.12
C VAL A 113 -4.68 -3.29 3.49
N VAL A 114 -5.81 -3.97 3.62
CA VAL A 114 -5.86 -5.40 3.91
C VAL A 114 -6.09 -6.14 2.60
N ILE A 115 -5.19 -7.04 2.27
CA ILE A 115 -5.24 -7.83 1.05
C ILE A 115 -5.48 -9.29 1.40
N ASN A 116 -6.52 -9.88 0.83
CA ASN A 116 -6.72 -11.32 0.94
C ASN A 116 -5.87 -11.99 -0.14
N SER A 117 -4.80 -12.67 0.28
CA SER A 117 -3.85 -13.29 -0.65
C SER A 117 -4.44 -14.44 -1.45
N ARG A 118 -5.57 -14.99 -1.01
CA ARG A 118 -6.22 -16.11 -1.71
C ARG A 118 -6.99 -15.68 -2.96
N ASN A 119 -7.65 -14.50 -2.88
CA ASN A 119 -8.54 -14.07 -3.97
C ASN A 119 -8.19 -12.69 -4.51
N LEU A 120 -7.17 -12.04 -3.94
CA LEU A 120 -6.70 -10.70 -4.31
C LEU A 120 -7.77 -9.61 -4.18
N GLN A 121 -8.76 -9.84 -3.34
CA GLN A 121 -9.67 -8.79 -2.91
C GLN A 121 -8.97 -7.99 -1.81
N ALA A 122 -9.10 -6.68 -1.85
CA ALA A 122 -8.44 -5.82 -0.90
C ALA A 122 -9.35 -4.68 -0.48
N LYS A 123 -9.05 -4.10 0.67
CA LYS A 123 -9.83 -2.99 1.21
C LYS A 123 -8.95 -2.14 2.11
N GLN A 124 -9.03 -0.83 1.95
CA GLN A 124 -8.45 0.08 2.92
C GLN A 124 -9.43 0.26 4.06
N VAL A 125 -8.98 0.02 5.28
CA VAL A 125 -9.82 0.15 6.47
C VAL A 125 -9.30 1.28 7.34
N VAL A 126 -10.19 1.91 8.12
CA VAL A 126 -9.80 2.92 9.09
C VAL A 126 -9.96 2.31 10.47
N LEU A 127 -8.86 2.21 11.19
CA LEU A 127 -8.85 1.62 12.53
C LEU A 127 -9.43 2.58 13.55
N GLN A 128 -9.99 2.02 14.62
CA GLN A 128 -10.45 2.78 15.78
C GLN A 128 -9.55 2.49 16.98
N ASP A 129 -8.26 2.65 16.77
CA ASP A 129 -7.24 2.33 17.76
C ASP A 129 -6.37 3.56 17.98
N ASP A 130 -6.40 4.11 19.18
CA ASP A 130 -5.70 5.34 19.52
C ASP A 130 -4.17 5.20 19.46
N ARG A 131 -3.65 3.97 19.41
CA ARG A 131 -2.20 3.74 19.27
C ARG A 131 -1.68 4.15 17.91
N TYR A 132 -2.55 4.21 16.89
CA TYR A 132 -2.13 4.41 15.51
C TYR A 132 -2.65 5.73 14.96
N GLY A 133 -1.83 6.36 14.14
CA GLY A 133 -2.16 7.59 13.44
C GLY A 133 -1.76 7.52 11.98
N THR A 134 -1.91 8.62 11.28
CA THR A 134 -1.65 8.70 9.85
C THR A 134 -0.18 8.98 9.49
N LYS A 135 0.64 9.33 10.48
CA LYS A 135 2.04 9.73 10.24
C LYS A 135 2.97 9.15 11.29
N HIS A 136 3.31 7.87 11.12
CA HIS A 136 4.34 7.24 11.93
C HIS A 136 5.66 7.26 11.17
N VAL A 137 6.71 7.80 11.79
CA VAL A 137 8.02 7.94 11.15
C VAL A 137 8.63 6.57 10.91
N ILE A 138 9.03 6.28 9.67
CA ILE A 138 9.70 5.05 9.29
C ILE A 138 11.10 5.28 8.78
N GLY A 139 11.49 6.53 8.60
CA GLY A 139 12.83 6.85 8.17
C GLY A 139 13.09 8.34 8.21
N ALA A 140 14.34 8.66 8.20
CA ALA A 140 14.83 10.00 8.04
C ALA A 140 15.79 10.02 6.86
N LYS A 141 15.97 11.19 6.27
CA LYS A 141 16.79 11.37 5.07
C LYS A 141 18.18 10.69 5.17
N ALA A 142 18.82 10.80 6.31
CA ALA A 142 20.15 10.24 6.51
C ALA A 142 20.17 8.71 6.63
N GLY A 143 19.07 8.10 7.04
CA GLY A 143 19.02 6.66 7.27
C GLY A 143 18.51 5.85 6.10
N THR A 144 17.97 6.50 5.06
CA THR A 144 17.30 5.81 3.96
C THR A 144 17.58 6.46 2.61
N ASP A 145 18.79 6.99 2.40
CA ASP A 145 19.11 7.83 1.26
C ASP A 145 18.66 7.29 -0.09
N ALA A 146 19.10 6.09 -0.44
CA ALA A 146 18.77 5.51 -1.74
C ALA A 146 17.28 5.25 -1.89
N THR A 147 16.64 4.83 -0.80
CA THR A 147 15.21 4.52 -0.81
C THR A 147 14.39 5.79 -0.86
N LEU A 148 14.83 6.84 -0.16
CA LEU A 148 14.18 8.15 -0.22
C LEU A 148 14.27 8.77 -1.61
N ASP A 149 15.40 8.61 -2.29
CA ASP A 149 15.56 9.13 -3.64
C ASP A 149 14.59 8.44 -4.60
N ALA A 150 14.44 7.12 -4.49
CA ALA A 150 13.45 6.38 -5.27
C ALA A 150 12.02 6.86 -4.97
N ALA A 151 11.71 7.09 -3.70
CA ALA A 151 10.40 7.57 -3.28
C ALA A 151 10.13 8.99 -3.76
N ARG A 152 11.15 9.84 -3.79
CA ARG A 152 11.03 11.22 -4.28
C ARG A 152 10.85 11.31 -5.78
N ALA A 153 11.41 10.36 -6.51
CA ALA A 153 11.20 10.30 -7.96
C ALA A 153 9.71 10.06 -8.29
N ALA A 154 8.97 9.70 -7.28
CA ALA A 154 7.53 9.59 -7.36
C ALA A 154 6.89 10.96 -7.30
#